data_a1f4603ff25c5caafef5fcd4930d4754
#
_entry.id   a1f4603ff25c5caafef5fcd4930d4754
#
_cell.length_a   1.000
_cell.length_b   1.000
_cell.length_c   1.000
_cell.angle_alpha   90.00
_cell.angle_beta   90.00
_cell.angle_gamma   90.00
#
_symmetry.space_group_name_H-M   'P 1'
#
loop_
_entity.id
_entity.type
_entity.pdbx_description
1 polymer ?
#
loop_
_entity_poly.entity_id
_entity_poly.type
_entity_poly.pdbx_seq_one_letter_code
_entity_poly.pdbx_strand_id
1 'polypeptide(L)'
;MNTIYDNWSMWQKLLTMLEHQFGNKCEFILHDLTKDYSHTIVDIRNGYITNRKIGDCGSNLGLEVLRGTVENGDRYNYIVNTRDGKLLRSSTMFISDE
;
A
#
# COMPACT_ATOMS: atom_id res chain seq x y z
N MET A 1 15.80 -5.96 9.32
CA MET A 1 14.62 -6.60 8.72
C MET A 1 14.94 -6.96 7.29
N ASN A 2 14.93 -8.26 6.99
CA ASN A 2 15.27 -8.73 5.65
C ASN A 2 14.05 -8.81 4.73
N THR A 3 12.89 -9.09 5.30
CA THR A 3 11.63 -9.08 4.57
C THR A 3 10.53 -8.53 5.46
N ILE A 4 9.43 -8.18 4.84
CA ILE A 4 8.22 -7.74 5.54
C ILE A 4 7.70 -8.81 6.50
N TYR A 5 7.97 -10.08 6.21
CA TYR A 5 7.45 -11.21 7.00
C TYR A 5 8.20 -11.39 8.31
N ASP A 6 9.38 -10.82 8.48
CA ASP A 6 10.12 -10.88 9.75
C ASP A 6 9.38 -10.17 10.88
N ASN A 7 8.53 -9.20 10.55
CA ASN A 7 7.72 -8.47 11.52
C ASN A 7 6.24 -8.52 11.14
N TRP A 8 5.79 -9.63 10.57
CA TRP A 8 4.44 -9.76 10.02
C TRP A 8 3.36 -9.41 11.04
N SER A 9 3.47 -9.96 12.26
CA SER A 9 2.49 -9.69 13.31
C SER A 9 2.41 -8.21 13.64
N MET A 10 3.54 -7.52 13.69
CA MET A 10 3.59 -6.09 13.97
C MET A 10 2.87 -5.29 12.87
N TRP A 11 3.13 -5.61 11.61
CA TRP A 11 2.47 -4.93 10.49
C TRP A 11 0.96 -5.14 10.53
N GLN A 12 0.50 -6.35 10.80
CA GLN A 12 -0.92 -6.64 10.90
C GLN A 12 -1.58 -5.91 12.05
N LYS A 13 -0.91 -5.83 13.20
CA LYS A 13 -1.42 -5.06 14.34
C LYS A 13 -1.53 -3.57 14.01
N LEU A 14 -0.53 -3.03 13.33
CA LEU A 14 -0.55 -1.63 12.94
C LEU A 14 -1.74 -1.34 12.02
N LEU A 15 -1.94 -2.18 10.99
CA LEU A 15 -3.07 -2.00 10.07
C LEU A 15 -4.40 -2.16 10.80
N THR A 16 -4.50 -3.09 11.73
CA THR A 16 -5.72 -3.27 12.54
C THR A 16 -6.02 -2.03 13.36
N MET A 17 -5.00 -1.45 14.00
CA MET A 17 -5.17 -0.23 14.77
C MET A 17 -5.65 0.92 13.88
N LEU A 18 -5.02 1.10 12.71
CA LEU A 18 -5.40 2.16 11.80
C LEU A 18 -6.82 1.97 11.26
N GLU A 19 -7.19 0.74 10.97
CA GLU A 19 -8.52 0.41 10.51
C GLU A 19 -9.58 0.78 11.56
N HIS A 20 -9.34 0.45 12.82
CA HIS A 20 -10.26 0.80 13.90
C HIS A 20 -10.28 2.30 14.16
N GLN A 21 -9.12 2.96 14.08
CA GLN A 21 -9.03 4.40 14.35
C GLN A 21 -9.77 5.23 13.32
N PHE A 22 -9.64 4.88 12.04
CA PHE A 22 -10.16 5.69 10.95
C PHE A 22 -11.46 5.15 10.35
N GLY A 23 -11.90 3.96 10.77
CA GLY A 23 -13.16 3.39 10.31
C GLY A 23 -13.10 2.91 8.86
N ASN A 24 -14.27 2.90 8.22
CA ASN A 24 -14.41 2.28 6.90
C ASN A 24 -14.20 3.24 5.73
N LYS A 25 -13.78 4.46 5.97
CA LYS A 25 -13.58 5.46 4.91
C LYS A 25 -12.13 5.57 4.44
N CYS A 26 -11.23 4.85 5.09
CA CYS A 26 -9.82 4.83 4.72
C CYS A 26 -9.39 3.42 4.36
N GLU A 27 -8.63 3.30 3.28
CA GLU A 27 -8.04 2.04 2.87
C GLU A 27 -6.58 2.00 3.30
N PHE A 28 -6.15 0.87 3.83
CA PHE A 28 -4.77 0.65 4.24
C PHE A 28 -4.22 -0.56 3.51
N ILE A 29 -3.08 -0.41 2.87
CA ILE A 29 -2.49 -1.46 2.04
C ILE A 29 -1.05 -1.70 2.46
N LEU A 30 -0.68 -2.97 2.59
CA LEU A 30 0.69 -3.39 2.79
C LEU A 30 1.15 -4.12 1.52
N HIS A 31 2.24 -3.63 0.93
CA HIS A 31 2.81 -4.19 -0.28
C HIS A 31 4.13 -4.90 0.03
N ASP A 32 4.36 -6.01 -0.64
CA ASP A 32 5.68 -6.65 -0.71
C ASP A 32 6.24 -6.40 -2.12
N LEU A 33 7.16 -5.45 -2.22
CA LEU A 33 7.73 -5.05 -3.51
C LEU A 33 8.80 -6.01 -4.02
N THR A 34 9.09 -7.08 -3.27
CA THR A 34 9.96 -8.15 -3.78
C THR A 34 9.20 -9.13 -4.67
N LYS A 35 7.86 -9.04 -4.67
CA LYS A 35 7.02 -9.86 -5.55
C LYS A 35 6.90 -9.23 -6.93
N ASP A 36 6.36 -10.01 -7.86
CA ASP A 36 5.95 -9.49 -9.16
C ASP A 36 5.02 -8.28 -8.95
N TYR A 37 5.28 -7.17 -9.66
CA TYR A 37 4.54 -5.95 -9.42
C TYR A 37 3.02 -6.10 -9.60
N SER A 38 2.59 -7.08 -10.36
CA SER A 38 1.17 -7.34 -10.57
C SER A 38 0.50 -8.03 -9.37
N HIS A 39 1.27 -8.43 -8.35
CA HIS A 39 0.75 -9.19 -7.20
C HIS A 39 1.40 -8.75 -5.89
N THR A 40 1.53 -7.46 -5.65
CA THR A 40 2.29 -6.95 -4.50
C THR A 40 1.50 -6.84 -3.21
N ILE A 41 0.16 -6.81 -3.26
CA ILE A 41 -0.65 -6.62 -2.06
C ILE A 41 -0.64 -7.89 -1.20
N VAL A 42 -0.12 -7.78 0.02
CA VAL A 42 -0.06 -8.90 0.97
C VAL A 42 -1.00 -8.72 2.16
N ASP A 43 -1.47 -7.51 2.43
CA ASP A 43 -2.56 -7.24 3.37
C ASP A 43 -3.27 -5.98 2.94
N ILE A 44 -4.59 -5.93 3.15
CA ILE A 44 -5.40 -4.78 2.76
C ILE A 44 -6.60 -4.68 3.70
N ARG A 45 -6.93 -3.45 4.09
CA ARG A 45 -8.09 -3.15 4.91
C ARG A 45 -8.96 -2.16 4.16
N ASN A 46 -10.27 -2.42 4.14
CA ASN A 46 -11.23 -1.60 3.40
C ASN A 46 -10.93 -1.54 1.90
N GLY A 47 -10.49 -2.64 1.31
CA GLY A 47 -10.12 -2.73 -0.11
C GLY A 47 -11.26 -2.43 -1.06
N TYR A 48 -12.51 -2.41 -0.58
CA TYR A 48 -13.66 -2.05 -1.41
C TYR A 48 -13.55 -0.63 -1.97
N ILE A 49 -12.78 0.26 -1.31
CA ILE A 49 -12.65 1.66 -1.75
C ILE A 49 -12.02 1.73 -3.14
N THR A 50 -10.99 0.93 -3.39
CA THR A 50 -10.34 0.87 -4.70
C THR A 50 -10.66 -0.41 -5.46
N ASN A 51 -11.52 -1.27 -4.90
CA ASN A 51 -11.88 -2.56 -5.47
C ASN A 51 -10.66 -3.45 -5.65
N ARG A 52 -9.78 -3.51 -4.65
CA ARG A 52 -8.59 -4.35 -4.63
C ARG A 52 -8.66 -5.36 -3.49
N LYS A 53 -7.86 -6.41 -3.63
CA LYS A 53 -7.77 -7.48 -2.64
C LYS A 53 -6.34 -7.99 -2.54
N ILE A 54 -6.07 -8.85 -1.56
CA ILE A 54 -4.78 -9.52 -1.44
C ILE A 54 -4.46 -10.25 -2.76
N GLY A 55 -3.24 -10.07 -3.23
CA GLY A 55 -2.77 -10.64 -4.48
C GLY A 55 -2.90 -9.71 -5.68
N ASP A 56 -3.53 -8.55 -5.52
CA ASP A 56 -3.65 -7.58 -6.60
C ASP A 56 -2.40 -6.70 -6.70
N CYS A 57 -2.36 -5.89 -7.75
CA CYS A 57 -1.23 -4.99 -8.01
C CYS A 57 -1.37 -3.69 -7.22
N GLY A 58 -0.24 -3.02 -7.07
CA GLY A 58 -0.18 -1.72 -6.45
C GLY A 58 -0.52 -0.58 -7.39
N SER A 59 -0.21 0.61 -6.92
CA SER A 59 -0.38 1.82 -7.72
C SER A 59 0.78 2.00 -8.71
N ASN A 60 0.63 2.95 -9.63
CA ASN A 60 1.71 3.32 -10.53
C ASN A 60 2.96 3.78 -9.79
N LEU A 61 2.80 4.41 -8.62
CA LEU A 61 3.95 4.85 -7.83
C LEU A 61 4.83 3.67 -7.40
N GLY A 62 4.21 2.55 -6.98
CA GLY A 62 4.95 1.34 -6.65
C GLY A 62 5.73 0.81 -7.84
N LEU A 63 5.13 0.81 -9.02
CA LEU A 63 5.81 0.38 -10.23
C LEU A 63 6.99 1.29 -10.58
N GLU A 64 6.82 2.60 -10.44
CA GLU A 64 7.89 3.57 -10.69
C GLU A 64 9.08 3.35 -9.75
N VAL A 65 8.82 3.07 -8.47
CA VAL A 65 9.88 2.77 -7.52
C VAL A 65 10.61 1.50 -7.91
N LEU A 66 9.90 0.45 -8.29
CA LEU A 66 10.52 -0.80 -8.73
C LEU A 66 11.39 -0.60 -9.97
N ARG A 67 11.03 0.36 -10.82
CA ARG A 67 11.81 0.71 -12.00
C ARG A 67 12.94 1.70 -11.73
N GLY A 68 13.02 2.21 -10.49
CA GLY A 68 14.04 3.20 -10.13
C GLY A 68 13.77 4.60 -10.68
N THR A 69 12.54 4.89 -11.05
CA THR A 69 12.18 6.20 -11.64
C THR A 69 11.76 7.23 -10.60
N VAL A 70 11.53 6.79 -9.34
CA VAL A 70 11.19 7.68 -8.23
C VAL A 70 12.22 7.47 -7.13
N GLU A 71 12.94 8.52 -6.76
CA GLU A 71 13.91 8.48 -5.68
C GLU A 71 13.17 8.42 -4.35
N ASN A 72 13.54 7.48 -3.48
CA ASN A 72 12.96 7.19 -2.16
C ASN A 72 11.52 6.70 -2.18
N GLY A 73 10.70 7.14 -3.12
CA GLY A 73 9.33 6.66 -3.30
C GLY A 73 8.29 7.17 -2.32
N ASP A 74 8.67 7.83 -1.22
CA ASP A 74 7.71 8.35 -0.25
C ASP A 74 6.95 9.52 -0.84
N ARG A 75 5.64 9.51 -0.67
CA ARG A 75 4.79 10.57 -1.20
C ARG A 75 3.55 10.69 -0.34
N TYR A 76 3.24 11.92 0.04
CA TYR A 76 2.14 12.18 0.98
C TYR A 76 1.12 13.15 0.41
N ASN A 77 -0.13 12.95 0.78
CA ASN A 77 -1.23 13.88 0.47
C ASN A 77 -1.38 14.15 -1.03
N TYR A 78 -1.24 13.12 -1.86
CA TYR A 78 -1.46 13.27 -3.30
C TYR A 78 -2.87 12.80 -3.68
N ILE A 79 -3.37 13.33 -4.78
CA ILE A 79 -4.73 13.04 -5.25
C ILE A 79 -4.65 11.96 -6.32
N VAL A 80 -5.51 10.95 -6.17
CA VAL A 80 -5.61 9.84 -7.12
C VAL A 80 -7.06 9.74 -7.59
N ASN A 81 -7.26 9.51 -8.88
CA ASN A 81 -8.55 9.18 -9.44
C ASN A 81 -8.66 7.67 -9.58
N THR A 82 -9.75 7.09 -9.07
CA THR A 82 -10.05 5.67 -9.29
C THR A 82 -10.73 5.49 -10.65
N ARG A 83 -10.82 4.24 -11.10
CA ARG A 83 -11.48 3.92 -12.36
C ARG A 83 -12.95 4.30 -12.36
N ASP A 84 -13.61 4.24 -11.20
CA ASP A 84 -15.03 4.57 -11.07
C ASP A 84 -15.27 6.04 -10.76
N GLY A 85 -14.25 6.89 -10.90
CA GLY A 85 -14.39 8.34 -10.81
C GLY A 85 -14.28 8.92 -9.43
N LYS A 86 -13.88 8.15 -8.42
CA LYS A 86 -13.66 8.68 -7.07
C LYS A 86 -12.35 9.45 -7.00
N LEU A 87 -12.35 10.51 -6.19
CA LEU A 87 -11.12 11.22 -5.82
C LEU A 87 -10.68 10.71 -4.45
N LEU A 88 -9.43 10.29 -4.36
CA LEU A 88 -8.82 9.83 -3.13
C LEU A 88 -7.61 10.69 -2.79
N ARG A 89 -7.46 10.99 -1.50
CA ARG A 89 -6.21 11.53 -0.98
C ARG A 89 -5.40 10.37 -0.47
N SER A 90 -4.20 10.22 -0.99
CA SER A 90 -3.36 9.06 -0.73
C SER A 90 -2.01 9.47 -0.15
N SER A 91 -1.43 8.56 0.61
CA SER A 91 -0.07 8.70 1.11
C SER A 91 0.60 7.33 1.06
N THR A 92 1.86 7.32 0.69
CA THR A 92 2.63 6.09 0.54
C THR A 92 4.02 6.30 1.10
N MET A 93 4.49 5.33 1.89
CA MET A 93 5.88 5.33 2.31
C MET A 93 6.52 3.99 1.96
N PHE A 94 7.80 4.03 1.68
CA PHE A 94 8.57 2.84 1.34
C PHE A 94 9.52 2.51 2.48
N ILE A 95 9.61 1.23 2.79
CA ILE A 95 10.43 0.73 3.88
C ILE A 95 11.48 -0.19 3.28
N SER A 96 12.75 0.06 3.61
CA SER A 96 13.84 -0.77 3.15
C SER A 96 14.71 -1.20 4.31
N ASP A 97 15.62 -2.15 4.03
CA ASP A 97 16.55 -2.68 5.02
C ASP A 97 17.71 -1.75 5.34
N GLU A 98 17.84 -0.69 4.62
CA GLU A 98 19.02 0.19 4.74
C GLU A 98 18.76 1.37 5.62
#